data_d9ff6a842fe46904e0f247dad1906acb
#
_entry.id   d9ff6a842fe46904e0f247dad1906acb
#
_cell.length_a   1.000
_cell.length_b   1.000
_cell.length_c   1.000
_cell.angle_alpha   90.00
_cell.angle_beta   90.00
_cell.angle_gamma   90.00
#
_symmetry.space_group_name_H-M   'P 1'
#
loop_
_entity.id
_entity.type
_entity.pdbx_description
1 polymer ?
#
loop_
_entity_poly.entity_id
_entity_poly.type
_entity_poly.pdbx_seq_one_letter_code
_entity_poly.pdbx_strand_id
1 'polypeptide(L)'
;DSNTLAPGVGMNEVVLASPPYPPLGRECQRWVLERYSYGHEHIDEDWLDVLMDIGKQPKHKKAVAKMEIQKLKTRQFLPHLSSDKADTFSRIRDTGMRRPTMVMWGYNDPTALLEQGHRLFDLIASTERRAYMHILNRAGHFSMREQADHFNAVLGGFVESV
;
A
#
# COMPACT_ATOMS: atom_id res chain seq x y z
N ASP A 1 3.43 -0.38 -5.21
CA ASP A 1 2.20 0.39 -5.03
C ASP A 1 1.28 0.20 -6.23
N SER A 2 0.16 -0.43 -5.98
CA SER A 2 -0.85 -0.83 -6.97
C SER A 2 -1.55 0.33 -7.67
N ASN A 3 -1.64 1.51 -7.05
CA ASN A 3 -2.19 2.72 -7.66
C ASN A 3 -1.51 3.08 -8.98
N THR A 4 -0.44 2.47 -9.22
CA THR A 4 0.38 2.71 -10.36
C THR A 4 0.05 1.85 -11.59
N LEU A 5 -0.79 0.84 -11.48
CA LEU A 5 -1.28 0.05 -12.63
C LEU A 5 -2.51 0.67 -13.32
N ALA A 6 -3.17 1.63 -12.71
CA ALA A 6 -4.31 2.31 -13.32
C ALA A 6 -3.93 3.72 -13.77
N PRO A 7 -4.19 4.12 -15.03
CA PRO A 7 -4.17 5.52 -15.42
C PRO A 7 -5.36 6.23 -14.75
N GLY A 8 -5.14 7.41 -14.19
CA GLY A 8 -6.20 8.24 -13.61
C GLY A 8 -5.82 8.92 -12.30
N VAL A 9 -6.77 9.63 -11.73
CA VAL A 9 -6.63 10.27 -10.41
C VAL A 9 -6.40 9.18 -9.37
N GLY A 10 -5.35 9.32 -8.57
CA GLY A 10 -5.10 8.38 -7.48
C GLY A 10 -6.26 8.38 -6.49
N MET A 11 -6.79 7.20 -6.16
CA MET A 11 -7.89 7.09 -5.20
C MET A 11 -7.55 7.71 -3.84
N ASN A 12 -6.27 7.84 -3.50
CA ASN A 12 -5.80 8.51 -2.29
C ASN A 12 -6.30 9.96 -2.18
N GLU A 13 -6.35 10.71 -3.26
CA GLU A 13 -6.84 12.09 -3.25
C GLU A 13 -8.34 12.16 -2.92
N VAL A 14 -9.10 11.17 -3.38
CA VAL A 14 -10.53 11.07 -3.09
C VAL A 14 -10.77 10.59 -1.66
N VAL A 15 -10.10 9.50 -1.26
CA VAL A 15 -10.27 8.86 0.05
C VAL A 15 -9.79 9.76 1.19
N LEU A 16 -8.71 10.53 0.96
CA LEU A 16 -8.11 11.43 1.94
C LEU A 16 -8.52 12.90 1.74
N ALA A 17 -9.62 13.16 1.08
CA ALA A 17 -10.14 14.51 0.95
C ALA A 17 -10.58 15.06 2.32
N SER A 18 -10.21 16.31 2.62
CA SER A 18 -10.63 17.01 3.85
C SER A 18 -10.19 16.35 5.16
N PRO A 19 -8.89 16.12 5.37
CA PRO A 19 -8.39 15.57 6.61
C PRO A 19 -8.58 16.51 7.79
N PRO A 20 -8.73 16.00 9.02
CA PRO A 20 -8.75 16.81 10.24
C PRO A 20 -7.49 17.67 10.41
N TYR A 21 -7.65 18.85 11.00
CA TYR A 21 -6.55 19.73 11.35
C TYR A 21 -6.14 19.54 12.82
N PRO A 22 -4.85 19.59 13.17
CA PRO A 22 -3.70 19.89 12.30
C PRO A 22 -3.26 18.67 11.48
N PRO A 23 -2.69 18.88 10.28
CA PRO A 23 -2.04 17.82 9.52
C PRO A 23 -0.99 17.11 10.38
N LEU A 24 -0.92 15.78 10.29
CA LEU A 24 -0.04 14.92 11.09
C LEU A 24 -0.34 14.92 12.61
N GLY A 25 -1.43 15.56 13.06
CA GLY A 25 -1.94 15.40 14.43
C GLY A 25 -2.50 13.99 14.66
N ARG A 26 -2.62 13.58 15.93
CA ARG A 26 -3.12 12.24 16.31
C ARG A 26 -4.47 11.91 15.67
N GLU A 27 -5.40 12.84 15.72
CA GLU A 27 -6.73 12.70 15.13
C GLU A 27 -6.63 12.52 13.60
N CYS A 28 -5.78 13.31 12.93
CA CYS A 28 -5.53 13.18 11.51
C CYS A 28 -4.90 11.82 11.17
N GLN A 29 -3.94 11.33 11.97
CA GLN A 29 -3.35 10.01 11.77
C GLN A 29 -4.39 8.89 11.91
N ARG A 30 -5.20 8.91 12.97
CA ARG A 30 -6.29 7.96 13.17
C ARG A 30 -7.25 7.99 11.98
N TRP A 31 -7.70 9.16 11.59
CA TRP A 31 -8.60 9.35 10.46
C TRP A 31 -8.04 8.78 9.15
N VAL A 32 -6.74 8.98 8.88
CA VAL A 32 -6.09 8.40 7.70
C VAL A 32 -6.11 6.87 7.75
N LEU A 33 -5.79 6.27 8.90
CA LEU A 33 -5.80 4.81 9.06
C LEU A 33 -7.21 4.24 8.87
N GLU A 34 -8.22 4.88 9.47
CA GLU A 34 -9.63 4.50 9.33
C GLU A 34 -10.10 4.55 7.88
N ARG A 35 -9.66 5.58 7.12
CA ARG A 35 -10.01 5.73 5.70
C ARG A 35 -9.40 4.66 4.81
N TYR A 36 -8.30 4.06 5.21
CA TYR A 36 -7.65 2.96 4.48
C TYR A 36 -8.15 1.58 4.89
N SER A 37 -8.87 1.46 6.00
CA SER A 37 -9.28 0.20 6.59
C SER A 37 -10.73 -0.14 6.28
N TYR A 38 -11.07 -1.42 6.32
CA TYR A 38 -12.43 -1.91 6.36
C TYR A 38 -12.98 -1.90 7.80
N GLY A 39 -12.25 -2.49 8.74
CA GLY A 39 -12.52 -2.46 10.17
C GLY A 39 -11.52 -1.55 10.88
N HIS A 40 -11.86 -1.08 12.08
CA HIS A 40 -11.02 -0.10 12.80
C HIS A 40 -10.42 -0.67 14.09
N GLU A 41 -10.74 -1.91 14.46
CA GLU A 41 -10.36 -2.54 15.73
C GLU A 41 -8.85 -2.73 15.87
N HIS A 42 -8.15 -2.82 14.74
CA HIS A 42 -6.69 -2.95 14.69
C HIS A 42 -5.95 -1.62 14.83
N ILE A 43 -6.67 -0.47 14.87
CA ILE A 43 -6.09 0.87 15.03
C ILE A 43 -6.02 1.17 16.53
N ASP A 44 -5.01 0.62 17.18
CA ASP A 44 -4.77 0.78 18.60
C ASP A 44 -3.96 2.05 18.92
N GLU A 45 -3.93 2.40 20.22
CA GLU A 45 -3.21 3.57 20.71
C GLU A 45 -1.69 3.41 20.55
N ASP A 46 -1.16 2.21 20.69
CA ASP A 46 0.27 1.93 20.54
C ASP A 46 0.74 2.24 19.11
N TRP A 47 -0.04 1.88 18.10
CA TRP A 47 0.28 2.23 16.72
C TRP A 47 0.27 3.74 16.50
N LEU A 48 -0.75 4.43 17.03
CA LEU A 48 -0.81 5.88 16.95
C LEU A 48 0.35 6.55 17.67
N ASP A 49 0.75 6.04 18.84
CA ASP A 49 1.91 6.57 19.58
C ASP A 49 3.20 6.45 18.75
N VAL A 50 3.44 5.30 18.12
CA VAL A 50 4.59 5.11 17.22
C VAL A 50 4.58 6.13 16.08
N LEU A 51 3.42 6.35 15.43
CA LEU A 51 3.30 7.34 14.36
C LEU A 51 3.57 8.75 14.85
N MET A 52 3.03 9.11 16.03
CA MET A 52 3.27 10.41 16.63
C MET A 52 4.73 10.62 17.01
N ASP A 53 5.40 9.60 17.52
CA ASP A 53 6.82 9.68 17.88
C ASP A 53 7.73 9.80 16.66
N ILE A 54 7.40 9.10 15.57
CA ILE A 54 8.07 9.30 14.27
C ILE A 54 7.87 10.74 13.79
N GLY A 55 6.64 11.26 13.85
CA GLY A 55 6.30 12.62 13.43
C GLY A 55 7.02 13.73 14.21
N LYS A 56 7.34 13.49 15.49
CA LYS A 56 8.08 14.42 16.35
C LYS A 56 9.57 14.52 16.01
N GLN A 57 10.13 13.52 15.33
CA GLN A 57 11.58 13.47 15.08
C GLN A 57 12.05 14.64 14.22
N PRO A 58 13.16 15.32 14.58
CA PRO A 58 13.68 16.45 13.82
C PRO A 58 13.97 16.10 12.36
N LYS A 59 14.49 14.91 12.09
CA LYS A 59 14.76 14.43 10.73
C LYS A 59 13.49 14.29 9.90
N HIS A 60 12.39 13.82 10.50
CA HIS A 60 11.08 13.70 9.83
C HIS A 60 10.53 15.09 9.48
N LYS A 61 10.48 16.00 10.45
CA LYS A 61 10.03 17.38 10.24
C LYS A 61 10.83 18.09 9.16
N LYS A 62 12.17 17.93 9.17
CA LYS A 62 13.04 18.50 8.14
C LYS A 62 12.77 17.92 6.76
N ALA A 63 12.52 16.59 6.66
CA ALA A 63 12.21 15.93 5.39
C ALA A 63 10.86 16.41 4.83
N VAL A 64 9.81 16.46 5.65
CA VAL A 64 8.49 16.97 5.26
C VAL A 64 8.58 18.41 4.77
N ALA A 65 9.19 19.30 5.57
CA ALA A 65 9.36 20.71 5.19
C ALA A 65 10.13 20.85 3.86
N LYS A 66 11.19 20.07 3.65
CA LYS A 66 11.93 20.08 2.40
C LYS A 66 11.07 19.62 1.21
N MET A 67 10.30 18.56 1.40
CA MET A 67 9.41 18.04 0.35
C MET A 67 8.36 19.08 -0.05
N GLU A 68 7.77 19.78 0.91
CA GLU A 68 6.75 20.81 0.67
C GLU A 68 7.33 22.05 -0.01
N ILE A 69 8.39 22.65 0.56
CA ILE A 69 9.02 23.89 0.04
C ILE A 69 9.53 23.68 -1.39
N GLN A 70 10.17 22.55 -1.66
CA GLN A 70 10.78 22.25 -2.95
C GLN A 70 9.82 21.54 -3.91
N LYS A 71 8.58 21.28 -3.50
CA LYS A 71 7.57 20.49 -4.26
C LYS A 71 8.14 19.19 -4.80
N LEU A 72 8.93 18.49 -3.99
CA LEU A 72 9.67 17.31 -4.42
C LEU A 72 8.75 16.15 -4.82
N LYS A 73 7.55 16.07 -4.24
CA LYS A 73 6.56 15.05 -4.63
C LYS A 73 6.29 15.10 -6.14
N THR A 74 5.98 16.28 -6.67
CA THR A 74 5.60 16.44 -8.07
C THR A 74 6.78 16.62 -9.02
N ARG A 75 7.87 17.24 -8.56
CA ARG A 75 9.03 17.56 -9.41
C ARG A 75 10.04 16.43 -9.53
N GLN A 76 10.14 15.59 -8.52
CA GLN A 76 11.15 14.52 -8.46
C GLN A 76 10.53 13.14 -8.22
N PHE A 77 9.74 12.97 -7.14
CA PHE A 77 9.27 11.66 -6.72
C PHE A 77 8.34 11.01 -7.76
N LEU A 78 7.26 11.68 -8.17
CA LEU A 78 6.27 11.11 -9.08
C LEU A 78 6.84 10.77 -10.48
N PRO A 79 7.69 11.61 -11.12
CA PRO A 79 8.29 11.25 -12.39
C PRO A 79 9.19 10.00 -12.29
N HIS A 80 10.06 9.94 -11.27
CA HIS A 80 10.93 8.77 -11.06
C HIS A 80 10.12 7.52 -10.73
N LEU A 81 9.12 7.62 -9.85
CA LEU A 81 8.24 6.50 -9.52
C LEU A 81 7.55 5.96 -10.78
N SER A 82 7.09 6.82 -11.67
CA SER A 82 6.45 6.40 -12.92
C SER A 82 7.39 5.63 -13.83
N SER A 83 8.65 6.11 -13.96
CA SER A 83 9.68 5.42 -14.75
C SER A 83 10.06 4.07 -14.14
N ASP A 84 10.45 4.06 -12.87
CA ASP A 84 10.88 2.83 -12.17
C ASP A 84 9.81 1.74 -12.22
N LYS A 85 8.57 2.14 -12.21
CA LYS A 85 7.43 1.27 -12.30
C LYS A 85 7.24 0.69 -13.69
N ALA A 86 7.34 1.51 -14.74
CA ALA A 86 7.30 1.04 -16.12
C ALA A 86 8.41 0.00 -16.36
N ASP A 87 9.62 0.28 -15.86
CA ASP A 87 10.77 -0.62 -15.94
C ASP A 87 10.54 -1.91 -15.15
N THR A 88 9.91 -1.82 -13.97
CA THR A 88 9.58 -3.00 -13.16
C THR A 88 8.58 -3.89 -13.86
N PHE A 89 7.53 -3.33 -14.44
CA PHE A 89 6.54 -4.12 -15.19
C PHE A 89 7.10 -4.71 -16.47
N SER A 90 7.97 -3.97 -17.18
CA SER A 90 8.68 -4.53 -18.33
C SER A 90 9.52 -5.74 -17.90
N ARG A 91 10.30 -5.63 -16.83
CA ARG A 91 11.10 -6.76 -16.33
C ARG A 91 10.24 -7.95 -15.92
N ILE A 92 9.12 -7.75 -15.21
CA ILE A 92 8.22 -8.85 -14.85
C ILE A 92 7.70 -9.53 -16.11
N ARG A 93 7.29 -8.76 -17.12
CA ARG A 93 6.77 -9.27 -18.39
C ARG A 93 7.83 -10.04 -19.19
N ASP A 94 9.05 -9.50 -19.24
CA ASP A 94 10.10 -10.00 -20.14
C ASP A 94 10.91 -11.14 -19.51
N THR A 95 11.09 -11.11 -18.19
CA THR A 95 11.96 -12.07 -17.47
C THR A 95 11.28 -12.85 -16.37
N GLY A 96 10.06 -12.50 -16.00
CA GLY A 96 9.30 -13.08 -14.88
C GLY A 96 9.87 -12.78 -13.51
N MET A 97 9.16 -13.20 -12.48
CA MET A 97 9.58 -13.08 -11.06
C MET A 97 10.70 -14.06 -10.71
N ARG A 98 10.80 -15.18 -11.44
CA ARG A 98 11.79 -16.27 -11.24
C ARG A 98 11.77 -16.90 -9.84
N ARG A 99 10.72 -16.68 -9.10
CA ARG A 99 10.48 -17.22 -7.77
C ARG A 99 8.98 -17.41 -7.57
N PRO A 100 8.57 -18.41 -6.76
CA PRO A 100 7.19 -18.50 -6.35
C PRO A 100 6.73 -17.17 -5.79
N THR A 101 5.59 -16.70 -6.24
CA THR A 101 5.10 -15.37 -5.89
C THR A 101 3.63 -15.44 -5.53
N MET A 102 3.28 -14.88 -4.36
CA MET A 102 1.88 -14.75 -3.95
C MET A 102 1.50 -13.27 -3.84
N VAL A 103 0.41 -12.90 -4.48
CA VAL A 103 -0.25 -11.61 -4.34
C VAL A 103 -1.33 -11.74 -3.27
N MET A 104 -1.18 -11.04 -2.15
CA MET A 104 -2.21 -10.94 -1.12
C MET A 104 -2.90 -9.58 -1.18
N TRP A 105 -4.23 -9.56 -1.16
CA TRP A 105 -4.98 -8.33 -1.38
C TRP A 105 -6.21 -8.21 -0.47
N GLY A 106 -6.44 -7.02 0.08
CA GLY A 106 -7.67 -6.71 0.79
C GLY A 106 -8.81 -6.47 -0.21
N TYR A 107 -9.92 -7.22 -0.07
CA TYR A 107 -11.09 -7.06 -0.95
C TYR A 107 -11.67 -5.66 -0.91
N ASN A 108 -11.64 -5.03 0.25
CA ASN A 108 -12.26 -3.74 0.53
C ASN A 108 -11.25 -2.58 0.56
N ASP A 109 -10.07 -2.74 -0.04
CA ASP A 109 -9.09 -1.65 -0.10
C ASP A 109 -9.65 -0.47 -0.92
N PRO A 110 -9.87 0.69 -0.31
CA PRO A 110 -10.49 1.82 -0.98
C PRO A 110 -9.51 2.58 -1.89
N THR A 111 -8.22 2.31 -1.77
CA THR A 111 -7.17 3.04 -2.49
C THR A 111 -6.43 2.18 -3.51
N ALA A 112 -6.27 0.91 -3.20
CA ALA A 112 -5.70 -0.10 -4.08
C ALA A 112 -6.80 -1.10 -4.45
N LEU A 113 -7.61 -0.74 -5.44
CA LEU A 113 -8.78 -1.50 -5.84
C LEU A 113 -8.42 -2.93 -6.26
N LEU A 114 -9.32 -3.87 -6.01
CA LEU A 114 -9.10 -5.30 -6.29
C LEU A 114 -8.72 -5.57 -7.75
N GLU A 115 -9.26 -4.80 -8.70
CA GLU A 115 -8.93 -4.89 -10.12
C GLU A 115 -7.43 -4.65 -10.39
N GLN A 116 -6.79 -3.83 -9.58
CA GLN A 116 -5.34 -3.60 -9.67
C GLN A 116 -4.56 -4.82 -9.18
N GLY A 117 -5.05 -5.47 -8.13
CA GLY A 117 -4.51 -6.75 -7.65
C GLY A 117 -4.60 -7.83 -8.72
N HIS A 118 -5.75 -7.98 -9.37
CA HIS A 118 -5.95 -8.92 -10.48
C HIS A 118 -4.98 -8.64 -11.64
N ARG A 119 -4.85 -7.38 -12.07
CA ARG A 119 -3.90 -7.01 -13.15
C ARG A 119 -2.45 -7.31 -12.79
N LEU A 120 -2.06 -7.09 -11.53
CA LEU A 120 -0.74 -7.44 -11.05
C LEU A 120 -0.54 -8.96 -11.05
N PHE A 121 -1.52 -9.72 -10.60
CA PHE A 121 -1.50 -11.18 -10.64
C PHE A 121 -1.38 -11.70 -12.07
N ASP A 122 -2.19 -11.21 -12.99
CA ASP A 122 -2.16 -11.60 -14.41
C ASP A 122 -0.79 -11.34 -15.04
N LEU A 123 -0.19 -10.17 -14.73
CA LEU A 123 1.14 -9.84 -15.20
C LEU A 123 2.20 -10.85 -14.70
N ILE A 124 2.14 -11.22 -13.42
CA ILE A 124 3.08 -12.18 -12.82
C ILE A 124 2.82 -13.59 -13.37
N ALA A 125 1.56 -14.01 -13.39
CA ALA A 125 1.16 -15.35 -13.84
C ALA A 125 1.45 -15.61 -15.31
N SER A 126 1.54 -14.56 -16.13
CA SER A 126 1.92 -14.70 -17.55
C SER A 126 3.31 -15.31 -17.76
N THR A 127 4.20 -15.20 -16.78
CA THR A 127 5.59 -15.65 -16.86
C THR A 127 6.04 -16.50 -15.67
N GLU A 128 5.33 -16.49 -14.54
CA GLU A 128 5.66 -17.29 -13.37
C GLU A 128 4.57 -18.37 -13.13
N ARG A 129 4.93 -19.60 -13.36
CA ARG A 129 4.01 -20.75 -13.19
C ARG A 129 3.52 -20.92 -11.74
N ARG A 130 4.36 -20.57 -10.75
CA ARG A 130 4.05 -20.63 -9.32
C ARG A 130 3.61 -19.27 -8.80
N ALA A 131 2.69 -18.65 -9.55
CA ALA A 131 1.99 -17.44 -9.13
C ALA A 131 0.68 -17.82 -8.42
N TYR A 132 0.44 -17.16 -7.30
CA TYR A 132 -0.75 -17.37 -6.48
C TYR A 132 -1.39 -16.03 -6.16
N MET A 133 -2.70 -16.04 -5.98
CA MET A 133 -3.43 -14.87 -5.47
C MET A 133 -4.34 -15.28 -4.33
N HIS A 134 -4.31 -14.51 -3.24
CA HIS A 134 -5.22 -14.68 -2.12
C HIS A 134 -5.89 -13.35 -1.79
N ILE A 135 -7.22 -13.36 -1.72
CA ILE A 135 -8.03 -12.19 -1.44
C ILE A 135 -8.63 -12.33 -0.05
N LEU A 136 -8.34 -11.36 0.83
CA LEU A 136 -8.89 -11.32 2.17
C LEU A 136 -10.18 -10.47 2.16
N ASN A 137 -11.30 -11.14 2.43
CA ASN A 137 -12.60 -10.46 2.57
C ASN A 137 -12.64 -9.69 3.88
N ARG A 138 -13.39 -8.58 3.93
CA ARG A 138 -13.47 -7.68 5.09
C ARG A 138 -12.08 -7.16 5.53
N ALA A 139 -11.24 -6.83 4.56
CA ALA A 139 -9.93 -6.27 4.76
C ALA A 139 -9.69 -5.15 3.77
N GLY A 140 -9.17 -4.03 4.25
CA GLY A 140 -8.74 -2.88 3.46
C GLY A 140 -7.24 -2.92 3.17
N HIS A 141 -6.63 -1.75 3.24
CA HIS A 141 -5.21 -1.56 2.92
C HIS A 141 -4.25 -2.24 3.91
N PHE A 142 -4.68 -2.40 5.14
CA PHE A 142 -3.89 -3.04 6.21
C PHE A 142 -4.34 -4.49 6.46
N SER A 143 -4.59 -5.24 5.41
CA SER A 143 -5.10 -6.61 5.48
C SER A 143 -4.33 -7.52 6.44
N MET A 144 -3.02 -7.31 6.58
CA MET A 144 -2.14 -8.02 7.53
C MET A 144 -2.43 -7.69 9.01
N ARG A 145 -3.09 -6.56 9.28
CA ARG A 145 -3.53 -6.18 10.64
C ARG A 145 -5.00 -6.45 10.86
N GLU A 146 -5.82 -6.18 9.86
CA GLU A 146 -7.28 -6.35 9.93
C GLU A 146 -7.69 -7.83 10.01
N GLN A 147 -6.92 -8.72 9.38
CA GLN A 147 -7.14 -10.16 9.31
C GLN A 147 -5.86 -10.93 9.66
N ALA A 148 -5.19 -10.56 10.76
CA ALA A 148 -3.84 -11.00 11.08
C ALA A 148 -3.68 -12.54 11.10
N ASP A 149 -4.58 -13.26 11.76
CA ASP A 149 -4.53 -14.72 11.86
C ASP A 149 -4.70 -15.38 10.50
N HIS A 150 -5.67 -14.92 9.72
CA HIS A 150 -5.91 -15.43 8.36
C HIS A 150 -4.74 -15.10 7.43
N PHE A 151 -4.26 -13.86 7.46
CA PHE A 151 -3.10 -13.43 6.66
C PHE A 151 -1.87 -14.29 6.97
N ASN A 152 -1.55 -14.49 8.24
CA ASN A 152 -0.40 -15.27 8.68
C ASN A 152 -0.55 -16.76 8.34
N ALA A 153 -1.73 -17.34 8.47
CA ALA A 153 -1.97 -18.74 8.10
C ALA A 153 -1.77 -18.97 6.60
N VAL A 154 -2.29 -18.07 5.76
CA VAL A 154 -2.11 -18.14 4.31
C VAL A 154 -0.65 -17.95 3.92
N LEU A 155 0.02 -16.96 4.50
CA LEU A 155 1.44 -16.70 4.24
C LEU A 155 2.32 -17.88 4.67
N GLY A 156 2.07 -18.46 5.86
CA GLY A 156 2.77 -19.64 6.36
C GLY A 156 2.61 -20.83 5.43
N GLY A 157 1.38 -21.16 5.05
CA GLY A 157 1.09 -22.26 4.12
C GLY A 157 1.75 -22.05 2.75
N PHE A 158 1.81 -20.81 2.26
CA PHE A 158 2.54 -20.50 1.03
C PHE A 158 4.04 -20.78 1.18
N VAL A 159 4.67 -20.26 2.24
CA VAL A 159 6.12 -20.45 2.48
C VAL A 159 6.49 -21.93 2.62
N GLU A 160 5.64 -22.75 3.24
CA GLU A 160 5.85 -24.19 3.39
C GLU A 160 5.65 -24.98 2.07
N SER A 161 4.89 -24.42 1.11
CA SER A 161 4.54 -25.09 -0.16
C SER A 161 5.53 -24.87 -1.30
N VAL A 162 6.51 -23.96 -1.15
CA VAL A 162 7.44 -23.51 -2.22
C VAL A 162 8.93 -23.79 -1.91
#